data_e3500ac7658758bf321f616b9f30d6b0
#
_entry.id   e3500ac7658758bf321f616b9f30d6b0
#
_cell.length_a   1.000
_cell.length_b   1.000
_cell.length_c   1.000
_cell.angle_alpha   90.00
_cell.angle_beta   90.00
_cell.angle_gamma   90.00
#
_symmetry.space_group_name_H-M   'P 1'
#
loop_
_entity.id
_entity.type
_entity.pdbx_description
1 polymer ?
#
loop_
_entity_poly.entity_id
_entity_poly.type
_entity_poly.pdbx_seq_one_letter_code
_entity_poly.pdbx_strand_id
1 'polypeptide(L)'
;MTQEALQRLFPEAVVVEVATAADEDDSLLHPAELALMGAMVPGRKGEFAAGRNAARRALGRLGFPDATLPRRPGSSDVHWPEGIMGSISHTRGLRAVACVRTSQLRSVGLDVEEAGPLGDEIIDAICRPEELAALAQSAAPLPSDWPRLVFAMKEAAYKALYPVTRRVLTFHDVRVDVNASQRSYRAEMPDRPAPELQVAGRFHWDDTWVAAGAVIS
;
A
#
# COMPACT_ATOMS: atom_id res chain seq x y z
N MET A 1 -2.85 13.04 -7.26
CA MET A 1 -3.67 11.84 -6.88
C MET A 1 -4.76 12.25 -5.92
N THR A 2 -6.02 11.94 -6.19
CA THR A 2 -7.18 12.26 -5.34
C THR A 2 -7.63 11.06 -4.52
N GLN A 3 -8.35 11.29 -3.42
CA GLN A 3 -8.94 10.21 -2.62
C GLN A 3 -9.88 9.33 -3.47
N GLU A 4 -10.65 9.91 -4.38
CA GLU A 4 -11.52 9.17 -5.28
C GLU A 4 -10.74 8.25 -6.23
N ALA A 5 -9.60 8.71 -6.77
CA ALA A 5 -8.74 7.89 -7.61
C ALA A 5 -8.18 6.69 -6.85
N LEU A 6 -7.75 6.89 -5.59
CA LEU A 6 -7.28 5.81 -4.73
C LEU A 6 -8.42 4.87 -4.30
N GLN A 7 -9.62 5.38 -4.03
CA GLN A 7 -10.78 4.55 -3.69
C GLN A 7 -11.12 3.56 -4.81
N ARG A 8 -10.95 3.95 -6.09
CA ARG A 8 -11.19 3.08 -7.26
C ARG A 8 -10.22 1.91 -7.38
N LEU A 9 -9.13 1.91 -6.61
CA LEU A 9 -8.20 0.78 -6.54
C LEU A 9 -8.78 -0.42 -5.77
N PHE A 10 -9.87 -0.21 -5.03
CA PHE A 10 -10.41 -1.17 -4.09
C PHE A 10 -11.91 -1.41 -4.28
N PRO A 11 -12.41 -2.58 -3.82
CA PRO A 11 -13.85 -2.79 -3.63
C PRO A 11 -14.45 -1.78 -2.64
N GLU A 12 -15.75 -1.57 -2.71
CA GLU A 12 -16.51 -0.63 -1.87
C GLU A 12 -16.33 -0.89 -0.36
N ALA A 13 -16.09 -2.13 0.02
CA ALA A 13 -15.84 -2.53 1.41
C ALA A 13 -14.59 -1.90 2.04
N VAL A 14 -13.63 -1.45 1.23
CA VAL A 14 -12.40 -0.82 1.70
C VAL A 14 -12.61 0.67 1.85
N VAL A 15 -12.28 1.19 3.03
CA VAL A 15 -12.27 2.64 3.30
C VAL A 15 -10.90 3.18 2.99
N VAL A 16 -10.83 4.18 2.11
CA VAL A 16 -9.60 4.91 1.77
C VAL A 16 -9.66 6.33 2.33
N GLU A 17 -8.57 6.76 2.95
CA GLU A 17 -8.36 8.14 3.40
C GLU A 17 -7.03 8.67 2.89
N VAL A 18 -7.03 9.93 2.45
CA VAL A 18 -5.81 10.67 2.10
C VAL A 18 -5.53 11.68 3.20
N ALA A 19 -4.30 11.72 3.67
CA ALA A 19 -3.90 12.68 4.69
C ALA A 19 -3.84 14.10 4.11
N THR A 20 -4.23 15.06 4.92
CA THR A 20 -4.16 16.50 4.66
C THR A 20 -3.07 17.15 5.51
N ALA A 21 -2.77 18.41 5.29
CA ALA A 21 -1.84 19.15 6.13
C ALA A 21 -2.29 19.22 7.61
N ALA A 22 -3.60 19.23 7.88
CA ALA A 22 -4.13 19.20 9.25
C ALA A 22 -3.83 17.87 9.98
N ASP A 23 -3.56 16.80 9.25
CA ASP A 23 -3.21 15.51 9.84
C ASP A 23 -1.75 15.44 10.35
N GLU A 24 -0.90 16.42 10.05
CA GLU A 24 0.47 16.49 10.56
C GLU A 24 0.53 16.94 12.04
N ASP A 25 -0.61 17.29 12.63
CA ASP A 25 -0.74 17.66 14.03
C ASP A 25 -0.53 16.43 14.94
N ASP A 26 0.57 16.43 15.67
CA ASP A 26 0.93 15.35 16.59
C ASP A 26 0.14 15.40 17.92
N SER A 27 -0.51 16.53 18.25
CA SER A 27 -1.40 16.64 19.40
C SER A 27 -2.64 15.73 19.31
N LEU A 28 -2.97 15.29 18.10
CA LEU A 28 -4.06 14.34 17.85
C LEU A 28 -3.66 12.88 18.07
N LEU A 29 -2.37 12.61 18.32
CA LEU A 29 -1.87 11.24 18.50
C LEU A 29 -2.12 10.73 19.93
N HIS A 30 -2.35 9.43 20.04
CA HIS A 30 -2.39 8.77 21.34
C HIS A 30 -0.98 8.75 21.98
N PRO A 31 -0.85 8.82 23.33
CA PRO A 31 0.46 8.80 24.00
C PRO A 31 1.37 7.64 23.58
N ALA A 32 0.81 6.45 23.34
CA ALA A 32 1.58 5.29 22.85
C ALA A 32 2.12 5.47 21.41
N GLU A 33 1.48 6.29 20.59
CA GLU A 33 1.93 6.64 19.23
C GLU A 33 2.99 7.75 19.30
N LEU A 34 2.80 8.75 20.16
CA LEU A 34 3.79 9.80 20.43
C LEU A 34 5.13 9.21 20.89
N ALA A 35 5.10 8.18 21.75
CA ALA A 35 6.30 7.49 22.20
C ALA A 35 7.12 6.88 21.05
N LEU A 36 6.48 6.50 19.94
CA LEU A 36 7.16 5.97 18.75
C LEU A 36 7.93 7.05 17.97
N MET A 37 7.61 8.32 18.17
CA MET A 37 8.22 9.44 17.44
C MET A 37 9.56 9.90 18.01
N GLY A 38 9.95 9.43 19.19
CA GLY A 38 11.08 9.96 19.96
C GLY A 38 12.39 10.11 19.19
N ALA A 39 12.77 9.10 18.41
CA ALA A 39 14.00 9.07 17.62
C ALA A 39 13.83 9.55 16.17
N MET A 40 12.64 10.00 15.75
CA MET A 40 12.39 10.41 14.36
C MET A 40 12.89 11.84 14.11
N VAL A 41 13.44 12.07 12.90
CA VAL A 41 13.73 13.44 12.43
C VAL A 41 12.44 14.23 12.18
N PRO A 42 12.45 15.59 12.28
CA PRO A 42 11.23 16.40 12.25
C PRO A 42 10.30 16.11 11.06
N GLY A 43 10.80 16.05 9.84
CA GLY A 43 9.98 15.75 8.65
C GLY A 43 9.29 14.38 8.75
N ARG A 44 9.96 13.38 9.31
CA ARG A 44 9.39 12.05 9.51
C ARG A 44 8.30 12.03 10.58
N LYS A 45 8.37 12.94 11.57
CA LYS A 45 7.33 13.07 12.60
C LYS A 45 6.00 13.52 12.01
N GLY A 46 6.00 14.56 11.16
CA GLY A 46 4.80 15.02 10.45
C GLY A 46 4.19 13.93 9.56
N GLU A 47 5.02 13.21 8.80
CA GLU A 47 4.56 12.08 7.99
C GLU A 47 3.93 10.96 8.83
N PHE A 48 4.53 10.64 9.96
CA PHE A 48 4.02 9.63 10.89
C PHE A 48 2.67 10.05 11.47
N ALA A 49 2.57 11.30 11.97
CA ALA A 49 1.33 11.86 12.51
C ALA A 49 0.22 11.84 11.44
N ALA A 50 0.52 12.33 10.24
CA ALA A 50 -0.43 12.36 9.14
C ALA A 50 -0.96 10.96 8.78
N GLY A 51 -0.09 9.96 8.70
CA GLY A 51 -0.50 8.58 8.45
C GLY A 51 -1.40 8.01 9.55
N ARG A 52 -1.09 8.28 10.82
CA ARG A 52 -1.89 7.81 11.97
C ARG A 52 -3.25 8.49 12.05
N ASN A 53 -3.30 9.81 11.85
CA ASN A 53 -4.53 10.58 11.90
C ASN A 53 -5.48 10.21 10.75
N ALA A 54 -4.96 10.05 9.53
CA ALA A 54 -5.74 9.54 8.40
C ALA A 54 -6.26 8.11 8.67
N ALA A 55 -5.42 7.24 9.25
CA ALA A 55 -5.84 5.88 9.62
C ALA A 55 -6.95 5.89 10.68
N ARG A 56 -6.90 6.79 11.65
CA ARG A 56 -7.96 6.94 12.66
C ARG A 56 -9.27 7.42 12.03
N ARG A 57 -9.23 8.33 11.04
CA ARG A 57 -10.44 8.69 10.29
C ARG A 57 -11.04 7.49 9.55
N ALA A 58 -10.20 6.71 8.86
CA ALA A 58 -10.65 5.50 8.19
C ALA A 58 -11.28 4.49 9.18
N LEU A 59 -10.66 4.32 10.34
CA LEU A 59 -11.18 3.47 11.42
C LEU A 59 -12.49 3.99 11.99
N GLY A 60 -12.63 5.30 12.16
CA GLY A 60 -13.90 5.92 12.61
C GLY A 60 -15.06 5.59 11.68
N ARG A 61 -14.83 5.60 10.35
CA ARG A 61 -15.84 5.19 9.34
C ARG A 61 -16.16 3.68 9.43
N LEU A 62 -15.26 2.89 9.96
CA LEU A 62 -15.46 1.46 10.23
C LEU A 62 -16.02 1.19 11.65
N GLY A 63 -16.34 2.22 12.44
CA GLY A 63 -16.90 2.08 13.79
C GLY A 63 -15.87 1.96 14.92
N PHE A 64 -14.62 2.38 14.69
CA PHE A 64 -13.52 2.35 15.67
C PHE A 64 -12.90 3.75 15.85
N PRO A 65 -13.68 4.78 16.30
CA PRO A 65 -13.20 6.17 16.34
C PRO A 65 -12.05 6.39 17.32
N ASP A 66 -12.01 5.63 18.42
CA ASP A 66 -11.03 5.78 19.51
C ASP A 66 -9.86 4.79 19.41
N ALA A 67 -9.70 4.13 18.25
CA ALA A 67 -8.67 3.14 18.06
C ALA A 67 -7.26 3.76 18.11
N THR A 68 -6.36 3.11 18.85
CA THR A 68 -4.94 3.40 18.84
C THR A 68 -4.21 2.50 17.85
N LEU A 69 -3.12 3.01 17.29
CA LEU A 69 -2.36 2.32 16.25
C LEU A 69 -0.88 2.17 16.66
N PRO A 70 -0.59 1.38 17.71
CA PRO A 70 0.78 1.12 18.10
C PRO A 70 1.50 0.30 17.02
N ARG A 71 2.82 0.18 17.15
CA ARG A 71 3.56 -0.84 16.40
C ARG A 71 3.35 -2.21 17.02
N ARG A 72 3.32 -3.23 16.18
CA ARG A 72 3.37 -4.61 16.66
C ARG A 72 4.73 -4.86 17.31
N PRO A 73 4.78 -5.50 18.49
CA PRO A 73 6.05 -5.82 19.15
C PRO A 73 6.99 -6.60 18.22
N GLY A 74 8.25 -6.14 18.13
CA GLY A 74 9.28 -6.76 17.28
C GLY A 74 9.12 -6.53 15.77
N SER A 75 8.22 -5.65 15.34
CA SER A 75 7.96 -5.35 13.94
C SER A 75 7.81 -3.84 13.70
N SER A 76 7.94 -3.42 12.44
CA SER A 76 7.64 -2.05 12.01
C SER A 76 6.17 -1.87 11.63
N ASP A 77 5.41 -2.95 11.50
CA ASP A 77 4.01 -2.90 11.07
C ASP A 77 3.07 -2.34 12.14
N VAL A 78 1.98 -1.79 11.67
CA VAL A 78 0.91 -1.26 12.52
C VAL A 78 0.14 -2.41 13.15
N HIS A 79 -0.17 -2.25 14.43
CA HIS A 79 -1.09 -3.14 15.12
C HIS A 79 -2.52 -2.59 14.97
N TRP A 80 -3.24 -3.11 14.00
CA TRP A 80 -4.63 -2.75 13.75
C TRP A 80 -5.56 -3.33 14.82
N PRO A 81 -6.72 -2.70 15.09
CA PRO A 81 -7.75 -3.27 15.98
C PRO A 81 -8.19 -4.66 15.53
N GLU A 82 -8.66 -5.46 16.47
CA GLU A 82 -9.23 -6.78 16.15
C GLU A 82 -10.38 -6.65 15.13
N GLY A 83 -10.39 -7.52 14.14
CA GLY A 83 -11.38 -7.51 13.07
C GLY A 83 -11.10 -6.48 11.97
N ILE A 84 -9.97 -5.77 12.01
CA ILE A 84 -9.56 -4.80 10.98
C ILE A 84 -8.19 -5.19 10.40
N MET A 85 -8.07 -4.99 9.09
CA MET A 85 -6.80 -4.93 8.38
C MET A 85 -6.66 -3.57 7.70
N GLY A 86 -5.41 -3.09 7.60
CA GLY A 86 -5.14 -1.84 6.93
C GLY A 86 -3.72 -1.73 6.41
N SER A 87 -3.51 -0.75 5.57
CA SER A 87 -2.24 -0.42 4.95
C SER A 87 -2.07 1.10 4.93
N ILE A 88 -0.89 1.56 5.30
CA ILE A 88 -0.49 2.97 5.22
C ILE A 88 0.64 3.07 4.21
N SER A 89 0.54 3.97 3.26
CA SER A 89 1.62 4.32 2.36
C SER A 89 1.85 5.82 2.32
N HIS A 90 3.08 6.22 2.05
CA HIS A 90 3.48 7.61 1.96
C HIS A 90 4.60 7.78 0.95
N THR A 91 4.52 8.85 0.21
CA THR A 91 5.60 9.41 -0.61
C THR A 91 5.62 10.93 -0.44
N ARG A 92 6.53 11.63 -1.08
CA ARG A 92 6.57 13.09 -0.98
C ARG A 92 5.23 13.70 -1.40
N GLY A 93 4.61 14.48 -0.50
CA GLY A 93 3.37 15.20 -0.77
C GLY A 93 2.09 14.35 -0.78
N LEU A 94 2.19 13.03 -0.59
CA LEU A 94 1.02 12.15 -0.57
C LEU A 94 1.16 11.08 0.53
N ARG A 95 0.16 10.97 1.39
CA ARG A 95 0.02 9.90 2.38
C ARG A 95 -1.40 9.37 2.30
N ALA A 96 -1.54 8.07 2.24
CA ALA A 96 -2.84 7.44 2.07
C ALA A 96 -2.95 6.18 2.93
N VAL A 97 -4.17 5.84 3.27
CA VAL A 97 -4.52 4.70 4.11
C VAL A 97 -5.67 3.94 3.45
N ALA A 98 -5.61 2.62 3.51
CA ALA A 98 -6.70 1.74 3.16
C ALA A 98 -7.00 0.82 4.34
N CYS A 99 -8.26 0.72 4.77
CA CYS A 99 -8.71 -0.14 5.86
C CYS A 99 -9.93 -0.95 5.47
N VAL A 100 -10.04 -2.17 6.01
CA VAL A 100 -11.16 -3.06 5.74
C VAL A 100 -11.47 -3.92 6.96
N ARG A 101 -12.73 -4.34 7.13
CA ARG A 101 -13.10 -5.39 8.10
C ARG A 101 -12.65 -6.76 7.60
N THR A 102 -12.05 -7.56 8.48
CA THR A 102 -11.60 -8.92 8.14
C THR A 102 -12.75 -9.88 7.80
N SER A 103 -13.99 -9.51 8.17
CA SER A 103 -15.19 -10.23 7.73
C SER A 103 -15.56 -10.00 6.27
N GLN A 104 -14.96 -9.02 5.60
CA GLN A 104 -15.22 -8.68 4.19
C GLN A 104 -14.05 -9.06 3.29
N LEU A 105 -12.82 -8.76 3.71
CA LEU A 105 -11.59 -9.14 3.01
C LEU A 105 -10.54 -9.54 4.03
N ARG A 106 -9.80 -10.58 3.73
CA ARG A 106 -8.77 -11.12 4.62
C ARG A 106 -7.60 -10.15 4.84
N SER A 107 -7.25 -9.36 3.83
CA SER A 107 -6.20 -8.35 3.93
C SER A 107 -6.30 -7.31 2.83
N VAL A 108 -5.62 -6.17 3.05
CA VAL A 108 -5.51 -5.05 2.10
C VAL A 108 -4.09 -4.50 2.11
N GLY A 109 -3.61 -4.09 0.93
CA GLY A 109 -2.34 -3.40 0.76
C GLY A 109 -2.50 -2.19 -0.15
N LEU A 110 -1.84 -1.10 0.18
CA LEU A 110 -1.81 0.14 -0.60
C LEU A 110 -0.36 0.59 -0.73
N ASP A 111 0.02 0.97 -1.94
CA ASP A 111 1.27 1.66 -2.16
C ASP A 111 1.08 2.87 -3.08
N VAL A 112 1.82 3.94 -2.77
CA VAL A 112 1.85 5.20 -3.54
C VAL A 112 3.29 5.67 -3.67
N GLU A 113 3.68 6.04 -4.90
CA GLU A 113 5.03 6.44 -5.25
C GLU A 113 5.01 7.71 -6.10
N GLU A 114 6.07 8.51 -6.01
CA GLU A 114 6.30 9.60 -6.94
C GLU A 114 6.55 9.04 -8.35
N ALA A 115 5.88 9.57 -9.36
CA ALA A 115 6.15 9.21 -10.75
C ALA A 115 7.58 9.60 -11.12
N GLY A 116 8.22 8.81 -11.96
CA GLY A 116 9.58 9.07 -12.43
C GLY A 116 10.41 7.81 -12.64
N PRO A 117 11.46 7.89 -13.42
CA PRO A 117 12.26 6.74 -13.82
C PRO A 117 12.96 6.10 -12.62
N LEU A 118 13.18 4.80 -12.72
CA LEU A 118 14.08 4.05 -11.85
C LEU A 118 15.39 3.80 -12.59
N GLY A 119 16.51 3.75 -11.86
CA GLY A 119 17.78 3.30 -12.43
C GLY A 119 17.74 1.81 -12.76
N ASP A 120 18.54 1.39 -13.76
CA ASP A 120 18.54 0.01 -14.28
C ASP A 120 18.81 -1.03 -13.17
N GLU A 121 19.75 -0.77 -12.26
CA GLU A 121 20.03 -1.65 -11.13
C GLU A 121 18.83 -1.86 -10.21
N ILE A 122 18.01 -0.82 -10.05
CA ILE A 122 16.78 -0.88 -9.23
C ILE A 122 15.70 -1.67 -9.99
N ILE A 123 15.58 -1.45 -11.31
CA ILE A 123 14.66 -2.20 -12.16
C ILE A 123 14.97 -3.69 -12.10
N ASP A 124 16.25 -4.07 -12.24
CA ASP A 124 16.68 -5.47 -12.16
C ASP A 124 16.43 -6.10 -10.79
N ALA A 125 16.55 -5.31 -9.71
CA ALA A 125 16.26 -5.79 -8.36
C ALA A 125 14.76 -5.98 -8.07
N ILE A 126 13.89 -5.28 -8.79
CA ILE A 126 12.44 -5.27 -8.58
C ILE A 126 11.72 -6.17 -9.57
N CYS A 127 12.00 -5.98 -10.86
CA CYS A 127 11.23 -6.59 -11.94
C CYS A 127 11.85 -7.93 -12.37
N ARG A 128 11.01 -8.94 -12.53
CA ARG A 128 11.43 -10.19 -13.16
C ARG A 128 11.53 -9.98 -14.67
N PRO A 129 12.45 -10.69 -15.39
CA PRO A 129 12.62 -10.52 -16.84
C PRO A 129 11.33 -10.74 -17.62
N GLU A 130 10.50 -11.69 -17.20
CA GLU A 130 9.21 -11.97 -17.85
C GLU A 130 8.19 -10.85 -17.67
N GLU A 131 8.21 -10.14 -16.55
CA GLU A 131 7.37 -8.96 -16.29
C GLU A 131 7.76 -7.81 -17.21
N LEU A 132 9.08 -7.57 -17.34
CA LEU A 132 9.63 -6.57 -18.26
C LEU A 132 9.21 -6.86 -19.71
N ALA A 133 9.39 -8.11 -20.14
CA ALA A 133 9.05 -8.52 -21.52
C ALA A 133 7.55 -8.39 -21.81
N ALA A 134 6.68 -8.79 -20.87
CA ALA A 134 5.23 -8.72 -21.04
C ALA A 134 4.73 -7.27 -21.11
N LEU A 135 5.25 -6.39 -20.25
CA LEU A 135 4.81 -4.99 -20.21
C LEU A 135 5.38 -4.15 -21.38
N ALA A 136 6.60 -4.44 -21.82
CA ALA A 136 7.17 -3.81 -23.01
C ALA A 136 6.35 -4.12 -24.31
N GLN A 137 5.64 -5.23 -24.33
CA GLN A 137 4.77 -5.65 -25.45
C GLN A 137 3.31 -5.22 -25.27
N SER A 138 2.97 -4.49 -24.21
CA SER A 138 1.60 -4.08 -23.93
C SER A 138 1.09 -3.12 -25.00
N ALA A 139 -0.03 -3.47 -25.65
CA ALA A 139 -0.72 -2.58 -26.57
C ALA A 139 -1.54 -1.48 -25.86
N ALA A 140 -1.83 -1.64 -24.60
CA ALA A 140 -2.51 -0.63 -23.80
C ALA A 140 -1.52 0.41 -23.27
N PRO A 141 -1.93 1.69 -23.15
CA PRO A 141 -1.05 2.72 -22.61
C PRO A 141 -0.63 2.39 -21.18
N LEU A 142 0.66 2.61 -20.92
CA LEU A 142 1.29 2.54 -19.61
C LEU A 142 2.06 3.86 -19.38
N PRO A 143 2.36 4.25 -18.14
CA PRO A 143 3.26 5.37 -17.90
C PRO A 143 4.65 5.08 -18.48
N SER A 144 5.38 6.11 -18.88
CA SER A 144 6.75 5.96 -19.43
C SER A 144 7.70 5.26 -18.45
N ASP A 145 7.44 5.42 -17.17
CA ASP A 145 8.17 4.84 -16.03
C ASP A 145 7.42 3.64 -15.42
N TRP A 146 6.78 2.83 -16.24
CA TRP A 146 6.03 1.65 -15.82
C TRP A 146 6.79 0.68 -14.87
N PRO A 147 8.14 0.59 -14.81
CA PRO A 147 8.83 -0.18 -13.77
C PRO A 147 8.53 0.31 -12.35
N ARG A 148 8.32 1.63 -12.16
CA ARG A 148 7.85 2.21 -10.89
C ARG A 148 6.45 1.70 -10.53
N LEU A 149 5.60 1.52 -11.52
CA LEU A 149 4.27 0.94 -11.31
C LEU A 149 4.35 -0.52 -10.87
N VAL A 150 5.28 -1.32 -11.44
CA VAL A 150 5.55 -2.69 -10.96
C VAL A 150 6.03 -2.68 -9.52
N PHE A 151 6.91 -1.75 -9.16
CA PHE A 151 7.35 -1.57 -7.78
C PHE A 151 6.15 -1.35 -6.84
N ALA A 152 5.29 -0.38 -7.15
CA ALA A 152 4.10 -0.09 -6.35
C ALA A 152 3.15 -1.30 -6.26
N MET A 153 2.97 -2.06 -7.35
CA MET A 153 2.15 -3.28 -7.33
C MET A 153 2.72 -4.34 -6.38
N LYS A 154 4.03 -4.57 -6.40
CA LYS A 154 4.71 -5.55 -5.55
C LYS A 154 4.71 -5.12 -4.09
N GLU A 155 4.93 -3.84 -3.81
CA GLU A 155 4.81 -3.27 -2.47
C GLU A 155 3.38 -3.40 -1.91
N ALA A 156 2.36 -3.07 -2.70
CA ALA A 156 0.97 -3.26 -2.30
C ALA A 156 0.65 -4.74 -2.04
N ALA A 157 1.09 -5.63 -2.93
CA ALA A 157 0.92 -7.07 -2.75
C ALA A 157 1.63 -7.58 -1.48
N TYR A 158 2.88 -7.15 -1.22
CA TYR A 158 3.62 -7.48 -0.01
C TYR A 158 2.89 -7.00 1.25
N LYS A 159 2.42 -5.74 1.26
CA LYS A 159 1.65 -5.16 2.38
C LYS A 159 0.35 -5.92 2.66
N ALA A 160 -0.26 -6.51 1.63
CA ALA A 160 -1.42 -7.39 1.81
C ALA A 160 -1.03 -8.80 2.30
N LEU A 161 0.06 -9.37 1.79
CA LEU A 161 0.52 -10.73 2.10
C LEU A 161 1.16 -10.84 3.48
N TYR A 162 2.02 -9.90 3.86
CA TYR A 162 2.82 -9.97 5.08
C TYR A 162 1.97 -10.15 6.36
N PRO A 163 0.87 -9.39 6.58
CA PRO A 163 0.05 -9.56 7.79
C PRO A 163 -0.55 -10.96 7.94
N VAL A 164 -0.80 -11.64 6.81
CA VAL A 164 -1.42 -12.98 6.76
C VAL A 164 -0.40 -14.09 6.84
N THR A 165 0.75 -13.92 6.16
CA THR A 165 1.75 -14.98 6.00
C THR A 165 2.88 -14.90 7.02
N ARG A 166 3.20 -13.69 7.52
CA ARG A 166 4.40 -13.37 8.31
C ARG A 166 5.71 -13.72 7.60
N ARG A 167 5.68 -13.86 6.29
CA ARG A 167 6.85 -14.15 5.47
C ARG A 167 7.48 -12.86 4.96
N VAL A 168 8.77 -12.73 5.14
CA VAL A 168 9.56 -11.70 4.47
C VAL A 168 9.82 -12.19 3.04
N LEU A 169 9.38 -11.40 2.07
CA LEU A 169 9.49 -11.68 0.64
C LEU A 169 10.40 -10.64 0.01
N THR A 170 11.21 -11.06 -0.95
CA THR A 170 11.91 -10.17 -1.88
C THR A 170 10.99 -9.82 -3.05
N PHE A 171 11.36 -8.83 -3.85
CA PHE A 171 10.59 -8.48 -5.05
C PHE A 171 10.51 -9.63 -6.05
N HIS A 172 11.54 -10.47 -6.14
CA HIS A 172 11.56 -11.61 -7.03
C HIS A 172 10.77 -12.82 -6.50
N ASP A 173 10.41 -12.85 -5.20
CA ASP A 173 9.49 -13.86 -4.67
C ASP A 173 8.04 -13.62 -5.11
N VAL A 174 7.72 -12.42 -5.58
CA VAL A 174 6.39 -12.03 -6.05
C VAL A 174 6.43 -11.78 -7.55
N ARG A 175 5.57 -12.46 -8.29
CA ARG A 175 5.31 -12.20 -9.71
C ARG A 175 3.99 -11.45 -9.87
N VAL A 176 3.98 -10.40 -10.69
CA VAL A 176 2.76 -9.68 -11.06
C VAL A 176 2.38 -9.98 -12.51
N ASP A 177 1.13 -10.35 -12.71
CA ASP A 177 0.51 -10.52 -14.03
C ASP A 177 -0.44 -9.34 -14.26
N VAL A 178 -0.11 -8.49 -15.22
CA VAL A 178 -0.71 -7.16 -15.42
C VAL A 178 -1.67 -7.16 -16.59
N ASN A 179 -2.91 -6.77 -16.37
CA ASN A 179 -3.88 -6.41 -17.39
C ASN A 179 -3.93 -4.88 -17.53
N ALA A 180 -3.11 -4.33 -18.43
CA ALA A 180 -2.98 -2.89 -18.60
C ALA A 180 -4.29 -2.21 -19.06
N SER A 181 -5.10 -2.87 -19.92
CA SER A 181 -6.36 -2.33 -20.43
C SER A 181 -7.43 -2.17 -19.34
N GLN A 182 -7.44 -3.07 -18.36
CA GLN A 182 -8.35 -3.04 -17.21
C GLN A 182 -7.78 -2.32 -15.99
N ARG A 183 -6.51 -1.90 -16.07
CA ARG A 183 -5.76 -1.34 -14.93
C ARG A 183 -5.84 -2.23 -13.70
N SER A 184 -5.64 -3.53 -13.90
CA SER A 184 -5.68 -4.54 -12.86
C SER A 184 -4.47 -5.44 -12.93
N TYR A 185 -4.18 -6.14 -11.85
CA TYR A 185 -3.11 -7.14 -11.79
C TYR A 185 -3.47 -8.27 -10.82
N ARG A 186 -2.77 -9.39 -10.98
CA ARG A 186 -2.70 -10.46 -9.98
C ARG A 186 -1.28 -10.60 -9.51
N ALA A 187 -1.11 -10.91 -8.24
CA ALA A 187 0.22 -11.20 -7.71
C ALA A 187 0.21 -12.60 -7.10
N GLU A 188 1.27 -13.35 -7.37
CA GLU A 188 1.45 -14.72 -6.90
C GLU A 188 2.90 -14.96 -6.46
N MET A 189 3.12 -15.99 -5.67
CA MET A 189 4.41 -16.44 -5.22
C MET A 189 4.77 -17.76 -5.92
N PRO A 190 5.39 -17.73 -7.13
CA PRO A 190 5.57 -18.94 -7.96
C PRO A 190 6.39 -20.03 -7.27
N ASP A 191 7.43 -19.63 -6.53
CA ASP A 191 8.33 -20.57 -5.86
C ASP A 191 7.82 -21.02 -4.46
N ARG A 192 6.74 -20.41 -3.98
CA ARG A 192 6.11 -20.68 -2.68
C ARG A 192 4.60 -20.61 -2.80
N PRO A 193 3.99 -21.47 -3.63
CA PRO A 193 2.59 -21.38 -3.97
C PRO A 193 1.71 -21.42 -2.72
N ALA A 194 0.80 -20.48 -2.63
CA ALA A 194 -0.22 -20.41 -1.61
C ALA A 194 -1.55 -20.12 -2.33
N PRO A 195 -2.15 -21.16 -2.96
CA PRO A 195 -3.33 -20.98 -3.82
C PRO A 195 -4.53 -20.39 -3.08
N GLU A 196 -4.55 -20.53 -1.76
CA GLU A 196 -5.55 -19.92 -0.88
C GLU A 196 -5.33 -18.41 -0.65
N LEU A 197 -4.20 -17.87 -1.10
CA LEU A 197 -3.83 -16.44 -0.97
C LEU A 197 -3.77 -15.79 -2.35
N GLN A 198 -4.92 -15.70 -3.00
CA GLN A 198 -5.01 -14.98 -4.27
C GLN A 198 -4.99 -13.47 -4.03
N VAL A 199 -3.95 -12.81 -4.50
CA VAL A 199 -3.83 -11.37 -4.47
C VAL A 199 -4.37 -10.79 -5.77
N ALA A 200 -5.45 -10.04 -5.68
CA ALA A 200 -5.99 -9.27 -6.79
C ALA A 200 -5.75 -7.78 -6.53
N GLY A 201 -5.37 -7.03 -7.55
CA GLY A 201 -5.08 -5.62 -7.40
C GLY A 201 -5.51 -4.77 -8.58
N ARG A 202 -5.51 -3.47 -8.34
CA ARG A 202 -5.71 -2.43 -9.36
C ARG A 202 -4.64 -1.38 -9.20
N PHE A 203 -4.42 -0.62 -10.26
CA PHE A 203 -3.43 0.45 -10.26
C PHE A 203 -3.95 1.70 -10.97
N HIS A 204 -3.32 2.83 -10.65
CA HIS A 204 -3.60 4.12 -11.24
C HIS A 204 -2.30 4.92 -11.34
N TRP A 205 -2.23 5.82 -12.30
CA TRP A 205 -1.15 6.81 -12.40
C TRP A 205 -1.68 8.13 -12.94
N ASP A 206 -0.99 9.19 -12.58
CA ASP A 206 -1.07 10.52 -13.18
C ASP A 206 0.36 11.06 -13.39
N ASP A 207 0.51 12.32 -13.76
CA ASP A 207 1.82 12.92 -14.07
C ASP A 207 2.73 13.05 -12.84
N THR A 208 2.20 12.90 -11.64
CA THR A 208 2.94 13.11 -10.37
C THR A 208 3.12 11.82 -9.59
N TRP A 209 2.16 10.89 -9.61
CA TRP A 209 2.18 9.68 -8.79
C TRP A 209 1.69 8.43 -9.51
N VAL A 210 2.25 7.32 -9.10
CA VAL A 210 1.71 5.98 -9.37
C VAL A 210 1.17 5.38 -8.08
N ALA A 211 0.10 4.59 -8.17
CA ALA A 211 -0.51 3.95 -7.01
C ALA A 211 -1.00 2.54 -7.35
N ALA A 212 -0.89 1.64 -6.40
CA ALA A 212 -1.44 0.29 -6.49
C ALA A 212 -2.18 -0.09 -5.21
N GLY A 213 -3.33 -0.74 -5.39
CA GLY A 213 -4.09 -1.37 -4.32
C GLY A 213 -4.11 -2.88 -4.53
N ALA A 214 -4.05 -3.65 -3.43
CA ALA A 214 -4.09 -5.11 -3.43
C ALA A 214 -5.08 -5.60 -2.36
N VAL A 215 -5.79 -6.67 -2.65
CA VAL A 215 -6.70 -7.33 -1.70
C VAL A 215 -6.48 -8.83 -1.69
N ILE A 216 -6.73 -9.45 -0.54
CA ILE A 216 -6.85 -10.91 -0.35
C ILE A 216 -8.27 -11.16 0.15
N SER A 217 -9.02 -12.00 -0.57
CA SER A 217 -10.38 -12.41 -0.22
C SER A 217 -10.42 -13.51 0.83
#